data_2999ec0398a64e8c6ff140c992663ae6
#
_entry.id   2999ec0398a64e8c6ff140c992663ae6
#
_cell.length_a   1.000
_cell.length_b   1.000
_cell.length_c   1.000
_cell.angle_alpha   90.00
_cell.angle_beta   90.00
_cell.angle_gamma   90.00
#
_symmetry.space_group_name_H-M   'P 1'
#
loop_
_entity.id
_entity.type
_entity.pdbx_description
1 polymer ?
#
loop_
_entity_poly.entity_id
_entity_poly.type
_entity_poly.pdbx_seq_one_letter_code
_entity_poly.pdbx_strand_id
1 'polypeptide(L)'
;MTSLGLFSEEELELVSNIGYIIAPSERVGEGLTMQVIDGLRTWSCATSFGQIMVKGAPASFSGSHTLSPRFVRIAEHLANLGDPVEITIDDDVACASNDMGKEFMAVATSQSLVESLDGDNITSVEISQVSLYHMLNWGSSDPAAYVSEEEMSKVPAVSVFKVEPDMLGMNSSYDEVGCNRMSTFQFATVTGPTGEFAVDRIMIRRFASFLRLPGNIPLTVSFDLDKGTVVQFAGANWKIILNRMNTGAGRYHEDVLEALRAAKLDFIEGDDASVCVDYEGQVIVLDLLDGRWPIVRCTIELVTGVERTLDLLKEIDMQNEGRVNTKYCMRGDSVIACVDVRCDGLTHLEQELKSLVADSDLLGSYLASLGIVGDELSLI
;
A
#
# COMPACT_ATOMS: atom_id res chain seq x y z
N MET A 1 -25.83 20.71 19.62
CA MET A 1 -25.90 19.24 19.69
C MET A 1 -26.65 18.71 18.49
N THR A 2 -26.05 17.85 17.67
CA THR A 2 -26.63 17.23 16.47
C THR A 2 -26.72 15.72 16.69
N SER A 3 -27.92 15.13 16.58
CA SER A 3 -28.06 13.67 16.62
C SER A 3 -27.74 13.10 15.24
N LEU A 4 -26.86 12.11 15.18
CA LEU A 4 -26.54 11.34 13.98
C LEU A 4 -27.49 10.13 13.83
N GLY A 5 -28.32 9.88 14.83
CA GLY A 5 -29.33 8.84 14.90
C GLY A 5 -28.91 7.62 15.71
N LEU A 6 -29.75 6.60 15.62
CA LEU A 6 -29.51 5.30 16.26
C LEU A 6 -28.69 4.38 15.33
N PHE A 7 -27.77 3.65 15.92
CA PHE A 7 -26.88 2.71 15.25
C PHE A 7 -27.11 1.31 15.80
N SER A 8 -27.36 0.36 14.92
CA SER A 8 -27.43 -1.05 15.29
C SER A 8 -26.03 -1.64 15.49
N GLU A 9 -25.96 -2.72 16.27
CA GLU A 9 -24.78 -3.55 16.43
C GLU A 9 -24.21 -3.95 15.06
N GLU A 10 -25.06 -4.48 14.16
CA GLU A 10 -24.68 -4.96 12.84
C GLU A 10 -24.01 -3.86 11.96
N GLU A 11 -24.52 -2.62 12.01
CA GLU A 11 -23.92 -1.50 11.29
C GLU A 11 -22.54 -1.14 11.85
N LEU A 12 -22.43 -1.04 13.17
CA LEU A 12 -21.19 -0.66 13.85
C LEU A 12 -20.13 -1.77 13.71
N GLU A 13 -20.53 -3.03 13.83
CA GLU A 13 -19.65 -4.18 13.60
C GLU A 13 -19.10 -4.17 12.16
N LEU A 14 -19.97 -3.98 11.17
CA LEU A 14 -19.58 -3.91 9.78
C LEU A 14 -18.57 -2.77 9.54
N VAL A 15 -18.87 -1.57 10.03
CA VAL A 15 -18.01 -0.39 9.87
C VAL A 15 -16.69 -0.56 10.60
N SER A 16 -16.68 -1.10 11.80
CA SER A 16 -15.48 -1.38 12.59
C SER A 16 -14.56 -2.39 11.88
N ASN A 17 -15.14 -3.49 11.42
CA ASN A 17 -14.39 -4.55 10.74
C ASN A 17 -13.80 -4.09 9.39
N ILE A 18 -14.59 -3.37 8.58
CA ILE A 18 -14.12 -2.83 7.30
C ILE A 18 -13.10 -1.72 7.53
N GLY A 19 -13.33 -0.84 8.52
CA GLY A 19 -12.38 0.22 8.89
C GLY A 19 -11.01 -0.34 9.25
N TYR A 20 -10.95 -1.46 9.94
CA TYR A 20 -9.70 -2.13 10.30
C TYR A 20 -8.87 -2.59 9.09
N ILE A 21 -9.48 -2.86 7.95
CA ILE A 21 -8.76 -3.32 6.75
C ILE A 21 -7.78 -2.24 6.29
N ILE A 22 -8.21 -1.01 6.16
CA ILE A 22 -7.42 0.08 5.56
C ILE A 22 -6.83 1.06 6.57
N ALA A 23 -7.41 1.17 7.78
CA ALA A 23 -6.94 2.03 8.86
C ALA A 23 -6.61 1.22 10.13
N PRO A 24 -5.58 0.35 10.10
CA PRO A 24 -5.26 -0.52 11.23
C PRO A 24 -4.58 0.22 12.40
N SER A 25 -4.06 1.42 12.16
CA SER A 25 -3.42 2.26 13.17
C SER A 25 -4.28 3.48 13.47
N GLU A 26 -4.44 3.80 14.76
CA GLU A 26 -5.13 5.00 15.24
C GLU A 26 -4.31 6.29 14.97
N ARG A 27 -3.76 6.46 13.75
CA ARG A 27 -3.02 7.68 13.42
C ARG A 27 -3.98 8.85 13.36
N VAL A 28 -3.57 9.97 13.94
CA VAL A 28 -4.31 11.23 13.88
C VAL A 28 -4.51 11.62 12.41
N GLY A 29 -5.78 11.75 12.01
CA GLY A 29 -6.17 12.07 10.62
C GLY A 29 -6.73 10.88 9.81
N GLU A 30 -6.54 9.64 10.25
CA GLU A 30 -7.16 8.46 9.66
C GLU A 30 -8.45 8.13 10.42
N GLY A 31 -9.57 8.71 10.02
CA GLY A 31 -10.87 8.51 10.65
C GLY A 31 -11.92 7.98 9.69
N LEU A 32 -12.98 7.45 10.26
CA LEU A 32 -14.18 7.04 9.56
C LEU A 32 -15.10 8.25 9.42
N THR A 33 -15.22 8.75 8.21
CA THR A 33 -16.07 9.91 7.90
C THR A 33 -17.48 9.46 7.62
N MET A 34 -18.43 10.05 8.31
CA MET A 34 -19.85 9.78 8.16
C MET A 34 -20.57 10.99 7.57
N GLN A 35 -21.41 10.74 6.57
CA GLN A 35 -22.23 11.73 5.89
C GLN A 35 -23.53 11.09 5.38
N VAL A 36 -24.49 11.92 4.99
CA VAL A 36 -25.72 11.42 4.34
C VAL A 36 -25.60 11.57 2.84
N ILE A 37 -25.65 10.44 2.13
CA ILE A 37 -25.66 10.38 0.65
C ILE A 37 -26.94 9.65 0.22
N ASP A 38 -27.71 10.25 -0.65
CA ASP A 38 -28.98 9.69 -1.16
C ASP A 38 -29.96 9.28 -0.04
N GLY A 39 -29.96 10.03 1.07
CA GLY A 39 -30.81 9.76 2.22
C GLY A 39 -30.31 8.60 3.11
N LEU A 40 -29.18 8.03 2.81
CA LEU A 40 -28.55 6.96 3.62
C LEU A 40 -27.33 7.49 4.36
N ARG A 41 -27.17 7.06 5.59
CA ARG A 41 -25.95 7.24 6.35
C ARG A 41 -24.84 6.48 5.64
N THR A 42 -23.77 7.18 5.25
CA THR A 42 -22.67 6.60 4.51
C THR A 42 -21.38 6.86 5.25
N TRP A 43 -20.69 5.79 5.58
CA TRP A 43 -19.35 5.81 6.16
C TRP A 43 -18.31 5.68 5.08
N SER A 44 -17.25 6.45 5.17
CA SER A 44 -16.12 6.37 4.25
C SER A 44 -14.81 6.61 4.97
N CYS A 45 -13.75 6.03 4.46
CA CYS A 45 -12.37 6.30 4.86
C CYS A 45 -11.47 6.13 3.64
N ALA A 46 -10.47 6.98 3.51
CA ALA A 46 -9.44 6.86 2.48
C ALA A 46 -8.07 6.94 3.14
N THR A 47 -7.17 6.04 2.76
CA THR A 47 -5.79 5.99 3.20
C THR A 47 -4.87 5.74 2.00
N SER A 48 -3.56 5.74 2.22
CA SER A 48 -2.59 5.35 1.18
C SER A 48 -2.74 3.90 0.71
N PHE A 49 -3.49 3.07 1.42
CA PHE A 49 -3.70 1.65 1.07
C PHE A 49 -4.96 1.41 0.25
N GLY A 50 -5.93 2.31 0.34
CA GLY A 50 -7.21 2.16 -0.33
C GLY A 50 -8.30 2.99 0.34
N GLN A 51 -9.53 2.69 -0.05
CA GLN A 51 -10.72 3.40 0.39
C GLN A 51 -11.80 2.40 0.78
N ILE A 52 -12.67 2.81 1.71
CA ILE A 52 -13.88 2.06 2.04
C ILE A 52 -15.10 2.95 1.94
N MET A 53 -16.23 2.32 1.66
CA MET A 53 -17.55 2.91 1.80
C MET A 53 -18.51 1.88 2.37
N VAL A 54 -19.29 2.26 3.39
CA VAL A 54 -20.36 1.45 3.96
C VAL A 54 -21.64 2.28 3.95
N LYS A 55 -22.72 1.69 3.43
CA LYS A 55 -24.06 2.28 3.50
C LYS A 55 -24.81 1.74 4.71
N GLY A 56 -25.19 2.60 5.62
CA GLY A 56 -25.97 2.31 6.81
C GLY A 56 -27.46 2.60 6.63
N ALA A 57 -28.12 2.83 7.74
CA ALA A 57 -29.55 3.12 7.81
C ALA A 57 -29.91 4.49 7.18
N PRO A 58 -31.19 4.74 6.83
CA PRO A 58 -31.68 6.06 6.47
C PRO A 58 -31.39 7.10 7.55
N ALA A 59 -30.93 8.28 7.13
CA ALA A 59 -30.56 9.36 8.03
C ALA A 59 -30.81 10.73 7.39
N SER A 60 -30.91 11.78 8.23
CA SER A 60 -31.26 13.12 7.81
C SER A 60 -30.40 14.23 8.45
N PHE A 61 -29.25 13.89 9.06
CA PHE A 61 -28.35 14.90 9.59
C PHE A 61 -27.60 15.62 8.45
N SER A 62 -27.08 16.81 8.74
CA SER A 62 -26.30 17.59 7.79
C SER A 62 -24.82 17.61 8.19
N GLY A 63 -23.97 17.80 7.18
CA GLY A 63 -22.54 17.88 7.38
C GLY A 63 -21.82 16.53 7.26
N SER A 64 -20.50 16.58 7.48
CA SER A 64 -19.60 15.44 7.43
C SER A 64 -18.84 15.38 8.75
N HIS A 65 -18.83 14.23 9.38
CA HIS A 65 -18.26 14.03 10.71
C HIS A 65 -17.29 12.87 10.70
N THR A 66 -16.05 13.10 11.13
CA THR A 66 -15.01 12.07 11.17
C THR A 66 -14.83 11.57 12.60
N LEU A 67 -15.08 10.28 12.77
CA LEU A 67 -14.94 9.57 14.03
C LEU A 67 -13.71 8.68 14.01
N SER A 68 -12.99 8.57 15.12
CA SER A 68 -11.86 7.64 15.17
C SER A 68 -12.34 6.19 15.11
N PRO A 69 -11.55 5.26 14.54
CA PRO A 69 -11.87 3.83 14.54
C PRO A 69 -12.08 3.29 15.97
N ARG A 70 -11.34 3.84 16.94
CA ARG A 70 -11.49 3.48 18.36
C ARG A 70 -12.87 3.84 18.90
N PHE A 71 -13.39 5.03 18.58
CA PHE A 71 -14.72 5.45 19.01
C PHE A 71 -15.81 4.56 18.41
N VAL A 72 -15.69 4.22 17.11
CA VAL A 72 -16.64 3.31 16.45
C VAL A 72 -16.64 1.94 17.13
N ARG A 73 -15.46 1.42 17.48
CA ARG A 73 -15.34 0.14 18.21
C ARG A 73 -15.93 0.19 19.62
N ILE A 74 -15.79 1.30 20.32
CA ILE A 74 -16.43 1.51 21.63
C ILE A 74 -17.97 1.57 21.47
N ALA A 75 -18.46 2.29 20.46
CA ALA A 75 -19.89 2.35 20.15
C ALA A 75 -20.45 0.95 19.78
N GLU A 76 -19.72 0.17 18.99
CA GLU A 76 -20.02 -1.24 18.71
C GLU A 76 -20.13 -2.05 20.02
N HIS A 77 -19.14 -1.91 20.91
CA HIS A 77 -19.15 -2.62 22.19
C HIS A 77 -20.37 -2.23 23.06
N LEU A 78 -20.75 -0.95 23.09
CA LEU A 78 -21.98 -0.51 23.78
C LEU A 78 -23.23 -1.12 23.15
N ALA A 79 -23.30 -1.20 21.83
CA ALA A 79 -24.44 -1.82 21.14
C ALA A 79 -24.52 -3.33 21.41
N ASN A 80 -23.41 -4.04 21.54
CA ASN A 80 -23.33 -5.46 21.91
C ASN A 80 -23.84 -5.75 23.34
N LEU A 81 -23.83 -4.74 24.22
CA LEU A 81 -24.24 -4.90 25.59
C LEU A 81 -25.76 -4.67 25.80
N GLY A 82 -26.48 -4.17 24.78
CA GLY A 82 -27.89 -3.83 24.97
C GLY A 82 -28.58 -3.26 23.73
N ASP A 83 -29.20 -2.11 23.87
CA ASP A 83 -30.00 -1.44 22.86
C ASP A 83 -29.11 -0.71 21.82
N PRO A 84 -29.69 -0.31 20.65
CA PRO A 84 -29.00 0.53 19.69
C PRO A 84 -28.38 1.77 20.35
N VAL A 85 -27.21 2.14 19.89
CA VAL A 85 -26.47 3.28 20.41
C VAL A 85 -26.88 4.56 19.70
N GLU A 86 -27.22 5.60 20.43
CA GLU A 86 -27.38 6.94 19.88
C GLU A 86 -25.99 7.61 19.81
N ILE A 87 -25.64 8.14 18.64
CA ILE A 87 -24.45 8.99 18.48
C ILE A 87 -24.91 10.43 18.28
N THR A 88 -24.43 11.31 19.14
CA THR A 88 -24.66 12.76 19.06
C THR A 88 -23.36 13.51 18.97
N ILE A 89 -23.36 14.69 18.34
CA ILE A 89 -22.21 15.58 18.27
C ILE A 89 -22.60 16.92 18.88
N ASP A 90 -21.75 17.43 19.77
CA ASP A 90 -21.86 18.75 20.36
C ASP A 90 -20.52 19.44 20.22
N ASP A 91 -20.49 20.51 19.42
CA ASP A 91 -19.27 21.14 18.93
C ASP A 91 -18.32 20.11 18.29
N ASP A 92 -17.16 19.88 18.88
CA ASP A 92 -16.12 18.96 18.39
C ASP A 92 -16.06 17.66 19.22
N VAL A 93 -17.14 17.29 19.91
CA VAL A 93 -17.19 16.10 20.74
C VAL A 93 -18.35 15.19 20.31
N ALA A 94 -18.03 13.95 19.95
CA ALA A 94 -19.01 12.89 19.77
C ALA A 94 -19.29 12.20 21.09
N CYS A 95 -20.56 11.88 21.33
CA CYS A 95 -21.01 11.05 22.42
C CYS A 95 -21.77 9.85 21.86
N ALA A 96 -21.31 8.64 22.19
CA ALA A 96 -22.05 7.40 21.97
C ALA A 96 -22.73 7.01 23.28
N SER A 97 -24.04 6.76 23.26
CA SER A 97 -24.80 6.45 24.46
C SER A 97 -25.95 5.46 24.23
N ASN A 98 -26.18 4.61 25.22
CA ASN A 98 -27.37 3.79 25.37
C ASN A 98 -27.66 3.60 26.87
N ASP A 99 -28.58 2.72 27.22
CA ASP A 99 -28.94 2.46 28.61
C ASP A 99 -27.80 1.86 29.46
N MET A 100 -26.78 1.29 28.80
CA MET A 100 -25.64 0.65 29.45
C MET A 100 -24.50 1.63 29.76
N GLY A 101 -24.38 2.75 29.02
CA GLY A 101 -23.27 3.67 29.25
C GLY A 101 -23.19 4.83 28.27
N LYS A 102 -22.15 5.66 28.47
CA LYS A 102 -21.83 6.81 27.62
C LYS A 102 -20.33 6.90 27.45
N GLU A 103 -19.91 7.18 26.21
CA GLU A 103 -18.53 7.45 25.85
C GLU A 103 -18.40 8.72 25.03
N PHE A 104 -17.32 9.46 25.22
CA PHE A 104 -17.06 10.74 24.56
C PHE A 104 -15.71 10.74 23.85
N MET A 105 -15.65 11.35 22.67
CA MET A 105 -14.41 11.51 21.92
C MET A 105 -14.44 12.77 21.05
N ALA A 106 -13.27 13.38 20.84
CA ALA A 106 -13.12 14.49 19.91
C ALA A 106 -13.41 14.06 18.47
N VAL A 107 -14.05 14.95 17.72
CA VAL A 107 -14.45 14.77 16.32
C VAL A 107 -13.67 15.73 15.46
N ALA A 108 -13.23 15.29 14.30
CA ALA A 108 -12.70 16.14 13.25
C ALA A 108 -13.73 16.28 12.11
N THR A 109 -13.70 17.40 11.42
CA THR A 109 -14.41 17.57 10.15
C THR A 109 -13.44 17.29 9.01
N SER A 110 -13.72 16.26 8.22
CA SER A 110 -12.99 16.01 6.98
C SER A 110 -13.96 15.60 5.87
N GLN A 111 -13.54 15.79 4.63
CA GLN A 111 -14.25 15.22 3.49
C GLN A 111 -13.45 14.02 3.00
N SER A 112 -14.04 12.85 3.04
CA SER A 112 -13.50 11.67 2.38
C SER A 112 -14.24 11.49 1.06
N LEU A 113 -13.52 11.62 -0.03
CA LEU A 113 -14.04 11.30 -1.37
C LEU A 113 -13.63 9.87 -1.68
N VAL A 114 -14.61 9.00 -1.85
CA VAL A 114 -14.37 7.63 -2.34
C VAL A 114 -14.47 7.69 -3.86
N GLU A 115 -13.36 7.42 -4.52
CA GLU A 115 -13.33 7.32 -5.97
C GLU A 115 -14.19 6.15 -6.44
N SER A 116 -14.92 6.33 -7.54
CA SER A 116 -15.58 5.24 -8.25
C SER A 116 -14.64 4.65 -9.29
N LEU A 117 -14.81 3.37 -9.56
CA LEU A 117 -14.13 2.72 -10.66
C LEU A 117 -14.83 3.16 -11.96
N ASP A 118 -14.22 4.08 -12.70
CA ASP A 118 -14.72 4.59 -13.99
C ASP A 118 -13.77 4.14 -15.11
N GLY A 119 -14.28 3.38 -16.09
CA GLY A 119 -13.51 2.94 -17.25
C GLY A 119 -14.37 2.22 -18.27
N ASP A 120 -13.92 2.19 -19.52
CA ASP A 120 -14.61 1.53 -20.62
C ASP A 120 -14.33 0.01 -20.68
N ASN A 121 -13.24 -0.46 -20.02
CA ASN A 121 -12.76 -1.85 -20.02
C ASN A 121 -12.81 -2.50 -18.63
N ILE A 122 -13.93 -2.30 -17.93
CA ILE A 122 -14.09 -2.87 -16.59
C ILE A 122 -14.37 -4.36 -16.71
N THR A 123 -13.52 -5.15 -16.05
CA THR A 123 -13.80 -6.55 -15.77
C THR A 123 -14.56 -6.64 -14.44
N SER A 124 -15.63 -7.41 -14.44
CA SER A 124 -16.44 -7.71 -13.27
C SER A 124 -16.51 -9.20 -13.04
N VAL A 125 -16.24 -9.62 -11.82
CA VAL A 125 -16.22 -11.01 -11.39
C VAL A 125 -17.22 -11.18 -10.25
N GLU A 126 -18.29 -11.95 -10.50
CA GLU A 126 -19.25 -12.32 -9.45
C GLU A 126 -18.83 -13.64 -8.82
N ILE A 127 -18.65 -13.64 -7.51
CA ILE A 127 -18.17 -14.78 -6.71
C ILE A 127 -18.89 -14.82 -5.37
N SER A 128 -19.06 -16.02 -4.80
CA SER A 128 -19.62 -16.12 -3.46
C SER A 128 -18.62 -15.70 -2.39
N GLN A 129 -19.10 -15.12 -1.28
CA GLN A 129 -18.28 -14.74 -0.14
C GLN A 129 -17.43 -15.90 0.37
N VAL A 130 -18.01 -17.08 0.49
CA VAL A 130 -17.31 -18.28 0.97
C VAL A 130 -16.19 -18.68 0.03
N SER A 131 -16.44 -18.68 -1.29
CA SER A 131 -15.43 -19.00 -2.30
C SER A 131 -14.29 -17.99 -2.27
N LEU A 132 -14.61 -16.71 -2.21
CA LEU A 132 -13.60 -15.64 -2.10
C LEU A 132 -12.81 -15.77 -0.81
N TYR A 133 -13.47 -15.99 0.35
CA TYR A 133 -12.80 -16.21 1.62
C TYR A 133 -11.80 -17.36 1.56
N HIS A 134 -12.21 -18.53 1.04
CA HIS A 134 -11.32 -19.68 0.93
C HIS A 134 -10.11 -19.37 0.06
N MET A 135 -10.33 -18.75 -1.10
CA MET A 135 -9.24 -18.37 -1.99
C MET A 135 -8.26 -17.42 -1.32
N LEU A 136 -8.75 -16.34 -0.68
CA LEU A 136 -7.90 -15.35 -0.02
C LEU A 136 -7.19 -15.92 1.20
N ASN A 137 -7.87 -16.74 2.00
CA ASN A 137 -7.28 -17.34 3.20
C ASN A 137 -6.15 -18.31 2.86
N TRP A 138 -6.29 -19.10 1.81
CA TRP A 138 -5.23 -19.98 1.34
C TRP A 138 -4.08 -19.22 0.70
N GLY A 139 -4.37 -18.29 -0.19
CA GLY A 139 -3.36 -17.53 -0.92
C GLY A 139 -2.66 -16.43 -0.11
N SER A 140 -3.20 -16.04 1.04
CA SER A 140 -2.57 -15.08 1.96
C SER A 140 -1.93 -15.74 3.19
N SER A 141 -1.91 -17.09 3.24
CA SER A 141 -1.29 -17.81 4.37
C SER A 141 0.16 -17.36 4.56
N ASP A 142 0.57 -17.24 5.82
CA ASP A 142 1.89 -16.74 6.17
C ASP A 142 2.94 -17.83 5.96
N PRO A 143 3.93 -17.63 5.09
CA PRO A 143 5.01 -18.58 4.93
C PRO A 143 5.96 -18.63 6.15
N ALA A 144 5.85 -17.69 7.10
CA ALA A 144 6.72 -17.61 8.26
C ALA A 144 6.80 -18.92 9.08
N ALA A 145 5.78 -19.76 8.99
CA ALA A 145 5.79 -21.08 9.62
C ALA A 145 6.70 -22.10 8.89
N TYR A 146 7.16 -21.78 7.67
CA TYR A 146 7.83 -22.74 6.78
C TYR A 146 9.16 -22.26 6.24
N VAL A 147 9.53 -21.00 6.46
CA VAL A 147 10.75 -20.38 5.92
C VAL A 147 11.50 -19.62 7.01
N SER A 148 12.80 -19.48 6.86
CA SER A 148 13.67 -18.72 7.77
C SER A 148 13.40 -17.21 7.65
N GLU A 149 13.88 -16.42 8.64
CA GLU A 149 13.80 -14.95 8.59
C GLU A 149 14.47 -14.35 7.34
N GLU A 150 15.58 -14.94 6.89
CA GLU A 150 16.30 -14.52 5.69
C GLU A 150 15.47 -14.79 4.43
N GLU A 151 14.78 -15.91 4.39
CA GLU A 151 13.88 -16.26 3.28
C GLU A 151 12.59 -15.41 3.31
N MET A 152 12.11 -14.99 4.48
CA MET A 152 10.95 -14.10 4.63
C MET A 152 11.15 -12.75 3.93
N SER A 153 12.37 -12.23 3.89
CA SER A 153 12.67 -10.98 3.18
C SER A 153 12.48 -11.09 1.65
N LYS A 154 12.51 -12.32 1.11
CA LYS A 154 12.33 -12.63 -0.31
C LYS A 154 10.88 -12.94 -0.69
N VAL A 155 9.98 -13.03 0.30
CA VAL A 155 8.56 -13.31 0.04
C VAL A 155 7.90 -12.09 -0.62
N PRO A 156 7.26 -12.25 -1.78
CA PRO A 156 6.59 -11.14 -2.44
C PRO A 156 5.57 -10.45 -1.54
N ALA A 157 5.62 -9.14 -1.48
CA ALA A 157 4.67 -8.32 -0.72
C ALA A 157 3.27 -8.27 -1.37
N VAL A 158 3.11 -8.86 -2.54
CA VAL A 158 1.89 -8.80 -3.35
C VAL A 158 1.23 -10.17 -3.50
N SER A 159 -0.10 -10.15 -3.62
CA SER A 159 -0.91 -11.29 -4.05
C SER A 159 -1.38 -11.02 -5.48
N VAL A 160 -1.08 -11.93 -6.40
CA VAL A 160 -1.47 -11.83 -7.81
C VAL A 160 -2.77 -12.57 -8.04
N PHE A 161 -3.75 -11.87 -8.57
CA PHE A 161 -5.02 -12.45 -8.99
C PHE A 161 -5.01 -12.68 -10.49
N LYS A 162 -5.53 -13.83 -10.91
CA LYS A 162 -5.72 -14.19 -12.31
C LYS A 162 -7.20 -14.39 -12.60
N VAL A 163 -7.68 -13.69 -13.60
CA VAL A 163 -9.07 -13.79 -14.06
C VAL A 163 -9.09 -14.55 -15.36
N GLU A 164 -9.80 -15.67 -15.39
CA GLU A 164 -10.07 -16.49 -16.56
C GLU A 164 -11.58 -16.44 -16.88
N PRO A 165 -12.06 -16.94 -18.02
CA PRO A 165 -13.44 -16.75 -18.47
C PRO A 165 -14.54 -17.18 -17.48
N ASP A 166 -14.25 -18.15 -16.61
CA ASP A 166 -15.20 -18.72 -15.65
C ASP A 166 -14.60 -18.93 -14.25
N MET A 167 -13.44 -18.35 -14.01
CA MET A 167 -12.69 -18.53 -12.76
C MET A 167 -11.96 -17.27 -12.31
N LEU A 168 -11.89 -17.11 -10.98
CA LEU A 168 -10.96 -16.21 -10.32
C LEU A 168 -9.92 -17.05 -9.58
N GLY A 169 -8.65 -16.82 -9.88
CA GLY A 169 -7.53 -17.47 -9.22
C GLY A 169 -6.69 -16.47 -8.42
N MET A 170 -5.93 -16.98 -7.46
CA MET A 170 -4.91 -16.23 -6.76
C MET A 170 -3.63 -17.04 -6.66
N ASN A 171 -2.53 -16.44 -7.07
CA ASN A 171 -1.19 -17.01 -6.98
C ASN A 171 -0.45 -16.34 -5.81
N SER A 172 0.01 -17.15 -4.87
CA SER A 172 1.07 -16.78 -3.95
C SER A 172 2.34 -17.48 -4.42
N SER A 173 3.17 -16.75 -5.14
CA SER A 173 4.44 -17.27 -5.62
C SER A 173 5.50 -17.11 -4.53
N TYR A 174 6.12 -18.21 -4.15
CA TYR A 174 7.31 -18.27 -3.30
C TYR A 174 8.48 -18.92 -4.05
N ASP A 175 8.53 -18.77 -5.37
CA ASP A 175 9.49 -19.46 -6.24
C ASP A 175 10.95 -19.22 -5.84
N GLU A 176 11.29 -18.03 -5.36
CA GLU A 176 12.65 -17.69 -4.93
C GLU A 176 13.06 -18.36 -3.62
N VAL A 177 12.10 -18.85 -2.85
CA VAL A 177 12.30 -19.48 -1.53
C VAL A 177 12.19 -21.00 -1.59
N GLY A 178 12.01 -21.57 -2.80
CA GLY A 178 11.85 -23.01 -2.97
C GLY A 178 10.54 -23.58 -2.41
N CYS A 179 9.60 -22.74 -2.01
CA CYS A 179 8.27 -23.13 -1.61
C CYS A 179 7.37 -23.31 -2.84
N ASN A 180 6.58 -24.37 -2.86
CA ASN A 180 5.67 -24.64 -3.95
C ASN A 180 4.70 -23.47 -4.17
N ARG A 181 4.48 -23.11 -5.45
CA ARG A 181 3.40 -22.20 -5.85
C ARG A 181 2.08 -22.71 -5.29
N MET A 182 1.46 -21.93 -4.44
CA MET A 182 0.07 -22.14 -4.08
C MET A 182 -0.80 -21.32 -5.02
N SER A 183 -1.44 -21.99 -5.97
CA SER A 183 -2.47 -21.39 -6.81
C SER A 183 -3.82 -21.93 -6.35
N THR A 184 -4.72 -21.02 -6.02
CA THR A 184 -6.11 -21.38 -5.70
C THR A 184 -7.03 -20.77 -6.72
N PHE A 185 -7.97 -21.56 -7.23
CA PHE A 185 -8.97 -21.12 -8.19
C PHE A 185 -10.37 -21.40 -7.67
N GLN A 186 -11.29 -20.47 -7.94
CA GLN A 186 -12.71 -20.62 -7.62
C GLN A 186 -13.54 -20.29 -8.85
N PHE A 187 -14.61 -21.04 -9.06
CA PHE A 187 -15.57 -20.72 -10.10
C PHE A 187 -16.24 -19.37 -9.83
N ALA A 188 -16.38 -18.57 -10.87
CA ALA A 188 -16.93 -17.23 -10.82
C ALA A 188 -17.61 -16.90 -12.16
N THR A 189 -18.55 -15.97 -12.13
CA THR A 189 -19.11 -15.41 -13.38
C THR A 189 -18.28 -14.20 -13.75
N VAL A 190 -17.60 -14.25 -14.88
CA VAL A 190 -16.71 -13.20 -15.38
C VAL A 190 -17.36 -12.46 -16.53
N THR A 191 -17.38 -11.12 -16.47
CA THR A 191 -17.83 -10.24 -17.52
C THR A 191 -16.74 -9.24 -17.84
N GLY A 192 -16.35 -9.14 -19.09
CA GLY A 192 -15.25 -8.25 -19.53
C GLY A 192 -13.97 -9.04 -19.87
N PRO A 193 -12.86 -8.33 -20.14
CA PRO A 193 -11.60 -8.95 -20.53
C PRO A 193 -10.97 -9.74 -19.37
N THR A 194 -10.27 -10.82 -19.71
CA THR A 194 -9.48 -11.61 -18.75
C THR A 194 -8.08 -11.04 -18.59
N GLY A 195 -7.46 -11.25 -17.43
CA GLY A 195 -6.12 -10.75 -17.17
C GLY A 195 -5.68 -10.93 -15.72
N GLU A 196 -4.65 -10.19 -15.33
CA GLU A 196 -4.07 -10.28 -14.00
C GLU A 196 -4.04 -8.93 -13.30
N PHE A 197 -4.17 -8.93 -11.99
CA PHE A 197 -3.93 -7.77 -11.15
C PHE A 197 -3.29 -8.21 -9.83
N ALA A 198 -2.56 -7.30 -9.19
CA ALA A 198 -1.95 -7.55 -7.90
C ALA A 198 -2.42 -6.55 -6.85
N VAL A 199 -2.43 -7.00 -5.60
CA VAL A 199 -2.80 -6.20 -4.43
C VAL A 199 -1.83 -6.50 -3.30
N ASP A 200 -1.62 -5.52 -2.41
CA ASP A 200 -0.83 -5.70 -1.20
C ASP A 200 -1.32 -6.92 -0.40
N ARG A 201 -0.41 -7.83 -0.10
CA ARG A 201 -0.72 -9.10 0.56
C ARG A 201 -1.27 -8.92 1.97
N ILE A 202 -0.79 -7.91 2.71
CA ILE A 202 -1.28 -7.61 4.06
C ILE A 202 -2.73 -7.14 4.00
N MET A 203 -3.07 -6.32 3.00
CA MET A 203 -4.43 -5.86 2.78
C MET A 203 -5.37 -7.03 2.44
N ILE A 204 -4.94 -7.93 1.56
CA ILE A 204 -5.70 -9.14 1.23
C ILE A 204 -5.92 -10.03 2.44
N ARG A 205 -4.92 -10.18 3.30
CA ARG A 205 -5.03 -10.97 4.53
C ARG A 205 -6.05 -10.38 5.52
N ARG A 206 -6.05 -9.04 5.67
CA ARG A 206 -7.05 -8.35 6.48
C ARG A 206 -8.45 -8.48 5.89
N PHE A 207 -8.55 -8.34 4.57
CA PHE A 207 -9.81 -8.54 3.87
C PHE A 207 -10.34 -9.97 4.01
N ALA A 208 -9.48 -10.98 3.91
CA ALA A 208 -9.87 -12.36 4.18
C ALA A 208 -10.45 -12.54 5.60
N SER A 209 -9.85 -11.88 6.60
CA SER A 209 -10.36 -11.92 7.97
C SER A 209 -11.76 -11.30 8.09
N PHE A 210 -12.03 -10.21 7.38
CA PHE A 210 -13.36 -9.60 7.31
C PHE A 210 -14.39 -10.54 6.65
N LEU A 211 -14.03 -11.23 5.57
CA LEU A 211 -14.94 -12.17 4.87
C LEU A 211 -15.29 -13.41 5.70
N ARG A 212 -14.62 -13.64 6.82
CA ARG A 212 -14.93 -14.74 7.74
C ARG A 212 -16.28 -14.57 8.45
N LEU A 213 -16.87 -13.39 8.42
CA LEU A 213 -18.19 -13.13 8.98
C LEU A 213 -19.25 -14.10 8.42
N PRO A 214 -20.22 -14.53 9.23
CA PRO A 214 -21.24 -15.48 8.79
C PRO A 214 -22.08 -14.90 7.64
N GLY A 215 -22.23 -15.70 6.61
CA GLY A 215 -23.01 -15.36 5.42
C GLY A 215 -22.41 -15.97 4.18
N ASN A 216 -23.22 -16.14 3.15
CA ASN A 216 -22.77 -16.52 1.82
C ASN A 216 -23.46 -15.61 0.80
N ILE A 217 -23.09 -14.31 0.88
CA ILE A 217 -23.61 -13.32 -0.04
C ILE A 217 -22.83 -13.30 -1.35
N PRO A 218 -23.45 -12.93 -2.47
CA PRO A 218 -22.74 -12.65 -3.70
C PRO A 218 -21.88 -11.39 -3.54
N LEU A 219 -20.65 -11.47 -4.01
CA LEU A 219 -19.69 -10.37 -4.05
C LEU A 219 -19.31 -10.09 -5.48
N THR A 220 -18.95 -8.84 -5.75
CA THR A 220 -18.42 -8.41 -7.04
C THR A 220 -17.00 -7.90 -6.86
N VAL A 221 -16.08 -8.41 -7.67
CA VAL A 221 -14.71 -7.89 -7.82
C VAL A 221 -14.63 -7.19 -9.15
N SER A 222 -14.29 -5.92 -9.17
CA SER A 222 -14.22 -5.12 -10.40
C SER A 222 -12.89 -4.40 -10.52
N PHE A 223 -12.35 -4.34 -11.72
CA PHE A 223 -11.09 -3.66 -12.03
C PHE A 223 -11.02 -3.30 -13.52
N ASP A 224 -10.26 -2.27 -13.85
CA ASP A 224 -9.91 -1.92 -15.22
C ASP A 224 -8.51 -2.49 -15.50
N LEU A 225 -8.36 -3.31 -16.55
CA LEU A 225 -7.07 -3.93 -16.90
C LEU A 225 -6.07 -2.92 -17.46
N ASP A 226 -6.54 -1.98 -18.25
CA ASP A 226 -5.67 -1.11 -19.05
C ASP A 226 -5.20 0.13 -18.30
N LYS A 227 -6.09 0.74 -17.52
CA LYS A 227 -5.86 2.03 -16.87
C LYS A 227 -6.01 1.99 -15.35
N GLY A 228 -6.48 0.86 -14.81
CA GLY A 228 -6.91 0.79 -13.42
C GLY A 228 -5.74 0.77 -12.45
N THR A 229 -5.69 1.78 -11.60
CA THR A 229 -4.81 1.82 -10.42
C THR A 229 -5.42 1.15 -9.20
N VAL A 230 -6.68 0.71 -9.31
CA VAL A 230 -7.45 0.17 -8.19
C VAL A 230 -8.21 -1.11 -8.55
N VAL A 231 -8.50 -1.92 -7.55
CA VAL A 231 -9.46 -3.02 -7.60
C VAL A 231 -10.54 -2.78 -6.56
N GLN A 232 -11.78 -2.98 -6.95
CA GLN A 232 -12.95 -2.81 -6.09
C GLN A 232 -13.53 -4.16 -5.71
N PHE A 233 -13.75 -4.36 -4.42
CA PHE A 233 -14.54 -5.46 -3.87
C PHE A 233 -15.82 -4.89 -3.32
N ALA A 234 -16.96 -5.43 -3.69
CA ALA A 234 -18.27 -4.91 -3.28
C ALA A 234 -19.21 -6.02 -2.80
N GLY A 235 -19.86 -5.77 -1.69
CA GLY A 235 -21.03 -6.50 -1.20
C GLY A 235 -22.31 -5.67 -1.34
N ALA A 236 -23.39 -6.10 -0.70
CA ALA A 236 -24.70 -5.45 -0.82
C ALA A 236 -24.71 -3.99 -0.31
N ASN A 237 -24.02 -3.73 0.80
CA ASN A 237 -24.02 -2.43 1.49
C ASN A 237 -22.62 -1.90 1.80
N TRP A 238 -21.58 -2.51 1.28
CA TRP A 238 -20.19 -2.07 1.45
C TRP A 238 -19.39 -2.17 0.17
N LYS A 239 -18.34 -1.37 0.09
CA LYS A 239 -17.37 -1.33 -0.97
C LYS A 239 -15.97 -1.11 -0.36
N ILE A 240 -15.01 -1.88 -0.81
CA ILE A 240 -13.59 -1.72 -0.50
C ILE A 240 -12.86 -1.52 -1.82
N ILE A 241 -12.10 -0.47 -1.91
CA ILE A 241 -11.25 -0.17 -3.07
C ILE A 241 -9.81 -0.25 -2.59
N LEU A 242 -9.03 -1.16 -3.14
CA LEU A 242 -7.62 -1.33 -2.84
C LEU A 242 -6.77 -0.86 -4.01
N ASN A 243 -5.64 -0.24 -3.71
CA ASN A 243 -4.68 0.13 -4.73
C ASN A 243 -4.10 -1.13 -5.37
N ARG A 244 -4.08 -1.16 -6.70
CA ARG A 244 -3.36 -2.21 -7.43
C ARG A 244 -1.87 -1.98 -7.28
N MET A 245 -1.19 -3.09 -7.08
CA MET A 245 0.26 -3.15 -7.11
C MET A 245 0.67 -3.66 -8.50
N ASN A 246 1.68 -3.08 -9.10
CA ASN A 246 2.20 -3.63 -10.34
C ASN A 246 3.04 -4.88 -10.05
N THR A 247 2.80 -5.92 -10.83
CA THR A 247 3.50 -7.21 -10.71
C THR A 247 4.74 -7.28 -11.57
N GLY A 248 5.03 -6.25 -12.34
CA GLY A 248 6.14 -6.27 -13.27
C GLY A 248 7.02 -5.04 -13.16
N ALA A 249 8.31 -5.24 -13.00
CA ALA A 249 9.34 -4.22 -13.21
C ALA A 249 9.13 -3.49 -14.55
N GLY A 250 8.51 -4.14 -15.54
CA GLY A 250 8.34 -3.62 -16.90
C GLY A 250 7.52 -2.33 -17.01
N ARG A 251 6.48 -2.12 -16.21
CA ARG A 251 5.68 -0.88 -16.32
C ARG A 251 6.38 0.31 -15.69
N TYR A 252 6.93 0.11 -14.49
CA TYR A 252 7.71 1.19 -13.85
C TYR A 252 9.01 1.47 -14.60
N HIS A 253 9.54 0.48 -15.31
CA HIS A 253 10.69 0.68 -16.18
C HIS A 253 10.37 1.76 -17.23
N GLU A 254 9.24 1.63 -17.95
CA GLU A 254 8.84 2.66 -18.93
C GLU A 254 8.53 4.00 -18.27
N ASP A 255 7.88 4.03 -17.09
CA ASP A 255 7.63 5.27 -16.34
C ASP A 255 8.95 5.95 -15.93
N VAL A 256 9.99 5.19 -15.57
CA VAL A 256 11.35 5.71 -15.29
C VAL A 256 11.98 6.26 -16.54
N LEU A 257 11.93 5.52 -17.67
CA LEU A 257 12.46 6.00 -18.93
C LEU A 257 11.75 7.28 -19.40
N GLU A 258 10.43 7.37 -19.21
CA GLU A 258 9.66 8.57 -19.51
C GLU A 258 10.08 9.75 -18.63
N ALA A 259 10.30 9.53 -17.32
CA ALA A 259 10.79 10.56 -16.41
C ALA A 259 12.18 11.06 -16.81
N LEU A 260 13.09 10.16 -17.17
CA LEU A 260 14.44 10.51 -17.66
C LEU A 260 14.39 11.29 -18.97
N ARG A 261 13.56 10.87 -19.93
CA ARG A 261 13.32 11.61 -21.20
C ARG A 261 12.76 13.01 -20.93
N ALA A 262 11.80 13.14 -20.01
CA ALA A 262 11.21 14.42 -19.62
C ALA A 262 12.25 15.36 -18.98
N ALA A 263 13.15 14.82 -18.18
CA ALA A 263 14.28 15.52 -17.58
C ALA A 263 15.43 15.78 -18.59
N LYS A 264 15.36 15.23 -19.82
CA LYS A 264 16.38 15.33 -20.87
C LYS A 264 17.74 14.77 -20.43
N LEU A 265 17.73 13.69 -19.68
CA LEU A 265 18.92 12.98 -19.24
C LEU A 265 19.28 11.89 -20.25
N ASP A 266 20.57 11.74 -20.51
CA ASP A 266 21.09 10.65 -21.32
C ASP A 266 21.16 9.39 -20.47
N PHE A 267 20.67 8.26 -20.99
CA PHE A 267 20.66 7.00 -20.28
C PHE A 267 20.89 5.81 -21.22
N ILE A 268 21.34 4.72 -20.63
CA ILE A 268 21.56 3.41 -21.28
C ILE A 268 20.80 2.36 -20.49
N GLU A 269 20.01 1.55 -21.17
CA GLU A 269 19.30 0.41 -20.57
C GLU A 269 20.23 -0.80 -20.48
N GLY A 270 20.32 -1.42 -19.30
CA GLY A 270 21.03 -2.67 -19.07
C GLY A 270 20.16 -3.90 -19.39
N ASP A 271 20.82 -5.06 -19.54
CA ASP A 271 20.14 -6.33 -19.87
C ASP A 271 19.26 -6.86 -18.73
N ASP A 272 19.48 -6.39 -17.49
CA ASP A 272 18.78 -6.78 -16.25
C ASP A 272 17.67 -5.79 -15.84
N ALA A 273 17.21 -4.96 -16.78
CA ALA A 273 16.26 -3.87 -16.55
C ALA A 273 16.80 -2.75 -15.63
N SER A 274 18.08 -2.71 -15.33
CA SER A 274 18.74 -1.54 -14.74
C SER A 274 18.86 -0.42 -15.78
N VAL A 275 18.93 0.82 -15.31
CA VAL A 275 19.16 1.98 -16.18
C VAL A 275 20.36 2.74 -15.66
N CYS A 276 21.34 2.98 -16.54
CA CYS A 276 22.52 3.81 -16.21
C CYS A 276 22.31 5.21 -16.76
N VAL A 277 22.46 6.21 -15.91
CA VAL A 277 22.33 7.64 -16.25
C VAL A 277 23.68 8.31 -16.06
N ASP A 278 24.14 9.06 -17.05
CA ASP A 278 25.27 10.00 -16.88
C ASP A 278 24.69 11.35 -16.40
N TYR A 279 24.99 11.72 -15.17
CA TYR A 279 24.56 12.99 -14.60
C TYR A 279 25.77 13.77 -14.08
N GLU A 280 26.06 14.90 -14.71
CA GLU A 280 27.21 15.77 -14.37
C GLU A 280 28.57 15.02 -14.33
N GLY A 281 28.74 14.00 -15.16
CA GLY A 281 29.95 13.18 -15.24
C GLY A 281 30.04 12.05 -14.21
N GLN A 282 28.98 11.81 -13.48
CA GLN A 282 28.85 10.64 -12.60
C GLN A 282 27.87 9.62 -13.17
N VAL A 283 28.23 8.35 -13.11
CA VAL A 283 27.35 7.26 -13.53
C VAL A 283 26.47 6.85 -12.38
N ILE A 284 25.17 7.01 -12.57
CA ILE A 284 24.14 6.62 -11.61
C ILE A 284 23.43 5.37 -12.14
N VAL A 285 23.43 4.30 -11.35
CA VAL A 285 22.66 3.09 -11.65
C VAL A 285 21.29 3.19 -10.99
N LEU A 286 20.25 3.05 -11.78
CA LEU A 286 18.86 3.01 -11.34
C LEU A 286 18.38 1.54 -11.35
N ASP A 287 18.21 0.96 -10.19
CA ASP A 287 17.64 -0.37 -10.00
C ASP A 287 16.16 -0.26 -9.63
N LEU A 288 15.31 -0.93 -10.39
CA LEU A 288 13.90 -1.08 -10.04
C LEU A 288 13.76 -2.18 -8.98
N LEU A 289 13.37 -1.80 -7.78
CA LEU A 289 13.14 -2.73 -6.69
C LEU A 289 11.65 -2.98 -6.54
N ASP A 290 11.24 -4.19 -6.87
CA ASP A 290 9.89 -4.68 -6.60
C ASP A 290 9.71 -4.90 -5.10
N GLY A 291 8.68 -4.29 -4.53
CA GLY A 291 8.39 -4.41 -3.12
C GLY A 291 6.97 -3.92 -2.83
N ARG A 292 6.64 -3.88 -1.56
CA ARG A 292 5.37 -3.31 -1.08
C ARG A 292 5.12 -1.89 -1.62
N TRP A 293 6.20 -1.16 -1.81
CA TRP A 293 6.26 0.14 -2.47
C TRP A 293 7.33 0.03 -3.54
N PRO A 294 6.96 -0.01 -4.82
CA PRO A 294 7.96 -0.02 -5.88
C PRO A 294 8.76 1.27 -5.80
N ILE A 295 10.06 1.09 -5.74
CA ILE A 295 11.02 2.18 -5.66
C ILE A 295 12.07 2.04 -6.76
N VAL A 296 12.56 3.16 -7.21
CA VAL A 296 13.79 3.25 -8.01
C VAL A 296 14.91 3.56 -7.05
N ARG A 297 15.84 2.64 -6.89
CA ARG A 297 17.08 2.90 -6.15
C ARG A 297 18.10 3.48 -7.09
N CYS A 298 18.45 4.73 -6.87
CA CYS A 298 19.53 5.40 -7.57
C CYS A 298 20.82 5.22 -6.79
N THR A 299 21.86 4.66 -7.39
CA THR A 299 23.10 4.31 -6.73
C THR A 299 24.28 4.94 -7.46
N ILE A 300 25.19 5.56 -6.72
CA ILE A 300 26.52 5.99 -7.18
C ILE A 300 27.57 5.16 -6.45
N GLU A 301 28.50 4.57 -7.17
CA GLU A 301 29.65 3.90 -6.60
C GLU A 301 30.74 4.95 -6.37
N LEU A 302 31.16 5.12 -5.10
CA LEU A 302 32.10 6.16 -4.69
C LEU A 302 33.54 5.67 -4.72
N VAL A 303 33.75 4.46 -4.22
CA VAL A 303 35.08 3.85 -4.10
C VAL A 303 34.92 2.33 -4.15
N THR A 304 35.78 1.64 -4.92
CA THR A 304 35.84 0.18 -5.04
C THR A 304 37.13 -0.39 -4.47
N GLY A 305 37.16 -1.70 -4.21
CA GLY A 305 38.36 -2.39 -3.70
C GLY A 305 38.72 -2.03 -2.26
N VAL A 306 37.73 -1.61 -1.47
CA VAL A 306 37.95 -1.17 -0.08
C VAL A 306 37.69 -2.31 0.89
N GLU A 307 38.65 -2.55 1.78
CA GLU A 307 38.47 -3.54 2.84
C GLU A 307 37.38 -3.09 3.85
N ARG A 308 36.45 -3.98 4.12
CA ARG A 308 35.35 -3.75 5.07
C ARG A 308 35.89 -3.81 6.51
N THR A 309 36.28 -2.67 7.06
CA THR A 309 36.72 -2.54 8.45
C THR A 309 35.64 -1.97 9.35
N LEU A 310 35.73 -2.26 10.66
CA LEU A 310 34.81 -1.70 11.63
C LEU A 310 34.88 -0.17 11.69
N ASP A 311 36.06 0.40 11.49
CA ASP A 311 36.24 1.85 11.55
C ASP A 311 35.64 2.53 10.34
N LEU A 312 35.76 1.93 9.14
CA LEU A 312 35.07 2.42 7.94
C LEU A 312 33.54 2.37 8.11
N LEU A 313 33.00 1.27 8.68
CA LEU A 313 31.55 1.17 8.92
C LEU A 313 31.06 2.20 9.92
N LYS A 314 31.79 2.49 10.98
CA LYS A 314 31.45 3.57 11.91
C LYS A 314 31.47 4.94 11.26
N GLU A 315 32.43 5.16 10.37
CA GLU A 315 32.53 6.40 9.62
C GLU A 315 31.33 6.61 8.69
N ILE A 316 30.96 5.56 7.96
CA ILE A 316 29.75 5.57 7.12
C ILE A 316 28.49 5.84 7.96
N ASP A 317 28.37 5.21 9.12
CA ASP A 317 27.26 5.43 10.05
C ASP A 317 27.20 6.89 10.53
N MET A 318 28.34 7.49 10.91
CA MET A 318 28.41 8.90 11.29
C MET A 318 27.96 9.82 10.14
N GLN A 319 28.37 9.53 8.91
CA GLN A 319 27.96 10.30 7.73
C GLN A 319 26.46 10.15 7.42
N ASN A 320 25.86 9.05 7.83
CA ASN A 320 24.40 8.84 7.70
C ASN A 320 23.59 9.57 8.79
N GLU A 321 24.22 9.96 9.92
CA GLU A 321 23.57 10.72 10.97
C GLU A 321 23.10 12.09 10.43
N GLY A 322 21.81 12.37 10.59
CA GLY A 322 21.22 13.63 10.14
C GLY A 322 20.88 13.72 8.65
N ARG A 323 21.19 12.73 7.83
CA ARG A 323 20.75 12.66 6.43
C ARG A 323 19.40 11.98 6.29
N VAL A 324 18.51 12.62 5.56
CA VAL A 324 17.12 12.12 5.42
C VAL A 324 16.98 11.21 4.21
N ASN A 325 17.49 11.61 3.05
CA ASN A 325 17.24 10.93 1.78
C ASN A 325 18.43 10.07 1.34
N THR A 326 19.60 10.67 1.17
CA THR A 326 20.80 9.93 0.75
C THR A 326 21.35 9.06 1.87
N LYS A 327 21.63 7.79 1.57
CA LYS A 327 22.26 6.84 2.48
C LYS A 327 23.56 6.33 1.88
N TYR A 328 24.53 6.10 2.73
CA TYR A 328 25.82 5.51 2.38
C TYR A 328 25.90 4.10 2.97
N CYS A 329 26.41 3.16 2.19
CA CYS A 329 26.59 1.79 2.68
C CYS A 329 27.74 1.08 1.93
N MET A 330 28.12 -0.07 2.44
CA MET A 330 29.03 -1.00 1.75
C MET A 330 28.23 -2.02 0.97
N ARG A 331 28.55 -2.17 -0.34
CA ARG A 331 28.06 -3.25 -1.21
C ARG A 331 29.25 -4.04 -1.73
N GLY A 332 29.46 -5.23 -1.15
CA GLY A 332 30.71 -5.97 -1.43
C GLY A 332 31.93 -5.25 -0.86
N ASP A 333 32.86 -4.93 -1.74
CA ASP A 333 34.08 -4.15 -1.49
C ASP A 333 33.97 -2.67 -1.93
N SER A 334 32.75 -2.22 -2.26
CA SER A 334 32.52 -0.85 -2.69
C SER A 334 31.77 -0.05 -1.62
N VAL A 335 32.10 1.23 -1.49
CA VAL A 335 31.31 2.24 -0.78
C VAL A 335 30.39 2.88 -1.80
N ILE A 336 29.09 2.87 -1.53
CA ILE A 336 28.07 3.42 -2.40
C ILE A 336 27.25 4.51 -1.69
N ALA A 337 26.78 5.47 -2.46
CA ALA A 337 25.69 6.38 -2.07
C ALA A 337 24.42 5.94 -2.77
N CYS A 338 23.29 5.95 -2.07
CA CYS A 338 22.02 5.61 -2.67
C CYS A 338 20.87 6.48 -2.15
N VAL A 339 19.87 6.67 -3.00
CA VAL A 339 18.58 7.28 -2.68
C VAL A 339 17.48 6.41 -3.26
N ASP A 340 16.42 6.21 -2.49
CA ASP A 340 15.25 5.47 -2.90
C ASP A 340 14.13 6.45 -3.30
N VAL A 341 13.76 6.46 -4.58
CA VAL A 341 12.69 7.28 -5.14
C VAL A 341 11.47 6.41 -5.36
N ARG A 342 10.33 6.82 -4.81
CA ARG A 342 9.08 6.09 -5.03
C ARG A 342 8.61 6.24 -6.48
N CYS A 343 8.10 5.17 -7.07
CA CYS A 343 7.61 5.20 -8.46
C CYS A 343 6.39 6.12 -8.67
N ASP A 344 5.67 6.50 -7.60
CA ASP A 344 4.62 7.53 -7.63
C ASP A 344 5.16 8.97 -7.51
N GLY A 345 6.47 9.13 -7.30
CA GLY A 345 7.17 10.41 -7.14
C GLY A 345 8.22 10.70 -8.21
N LEU A 346 8.19 10.01 -9.37
CA LEU A 346 9.18 10.17 -10.44
C LEU A 346 9.27 11.57 -11.05
N THR A 347 8.28 12.42 -10.84
CA THR A 347 8.33 13.85 -11.22
C THR A 347 9.46 14.61 -10.51
N HIS A 348 9.98 14.09 -9.41
CA HIS A 348 11.10 14.66 -8.66
C HIS A 348 12.43 13.93 -8.89
N LEU A 349 12.46 12.94 -9.80
CA LEU A 349 13.64 12.09 -10.04
C LEU A 349 14.90 12.91 -10.30
N GLU A 350 14.83 13.91 -11.18
CA GLU A 350 15.97 14.78 -11.49
C GLU A 350 16.51 15.51 -10.23
N GLN A 351 15.61 15.98 -9.37
CA GLN A 351 16.02 16.67 -8.13
C GLN A 351 16.71 15.72 -7.16
N GLU A 352 16.23 14.47 -7.07
CA GLU A 352 16.85 13.44 -6.23
C GLU A 352 18.21 13.01 -6.77
N LEU A 353 18.35 12.87 -8.10
CA LEU A 353 19.65 12.60 -8.73
C LEU A 353 20.64 13.72 -8.45
N LYS A 354 20.23 14.96 -8.57
CA LYS A 354 21.07 16.13 -8.26
C LYS A 354 21.52 16.15 -6.80
N SER A 355 20.62 15.83 -5.87
CA SER A 355 20.97 15.73 -4.45
C SER A 355 21.95 14.58 -4.20
N LEU A 356 21.73 13.45 -4.84
CA LEU A 356 22.59 12.29 -4.73
C LEU A 356 24.02 12.58 -5.20
N VAL A 357 24.18 13.25 -6.35
CA VAL A 357 25.50 13.65 -6.89
C VAL A 357 26.21 14.60 -5.91
N ALA A 358 25.53 15.65 -5.44
CA ALA A 358 26.10 16.60 -4.49
C ALA A 358 26.56 15.93 -3.18
N ASP A 359 25.77 15.02 -2.65
CA ASP A 359 26.10 14.24 -1.45
C ASP A 359 27.26 13.29 -1.70
N SER A 360 27.32 12.68 -2.89
CA SER A 360 28.37 11.76 -3.32
C SER A 360 29.73 12.46 -3.42
N ASP A 361 29.79 13.67 -3.98
CA ASP A 361 31.01 14.47 -4.09
C ASP A 361 31.55 14.84 -2.70
N LEU A 362 30.66 15.17 -1.76
CA LEU A 362 31.04 15.47 -0.38
C LEU A 362 31.66 14.26 0.31
N LEU A 363 31.02 13.09 0.22
CA LEU A 363 31.55 11.88 0.85
C LEU A 363 32.81 11.39 0.15
N GLY A 364 32.87 11.40 -1.18
CA GLY A 364 34.06 11.00 -1.94
C GLY A 364 35.28 11.82 -1.55
N SER A 365 35.12 13.15 -1.44
CA SER A 365 36.18 14.06 -0.97
C SER A 365 36.60 13.75 0.47
N TYR A 366 35.65 13.41 1.33
CA TYR A 366 35.90 13.06 2.72
C TYR A 366 36.67 11.73 2.84
N LEU A 367 36.25 10.67 2.14
CA LEU A 367 36.93 9.38 2.12
C LEU A 367 38.37 9.49 1.60
N ALA A 368 38.58 10.29 0.54
CA ALA A 368 39.92 10.59 0.04
C ALA A 368 40.80 11.29 1.10
N SER A 369 40.23 12.18 1.90
CA SER A 369 40.96 12.86 3.00
C SER A 369 41.40 11.90 4.10
N LEU A 370 40.69 10.77 4.29
CA LEU A 370 41.04 9.68 5.20
C LEU A 370 42.06 8.68 4.60
N GLY A 371 42.49 8.89 3.35
CA GLY A 371 43.36 7.98 2.65
C GLY A 371 42.67 6.72 2.14
N ILE A 372 41.33 6.70 2.13
CA ILE A 372 40.51 5.65 1.53
C ILE A 372 40.41 5.96 0.05
N VAL A 373 41.37 5.45 -0.71
CA VAL A 373 41.43 5.57 -2.18
C VAL A 373 41.25 4.19 -2.75
N GLY A 374 40.20 3.98 -3.52
CA GLY A 374 40.00 2.71 -4.23
C GLY A 374 40.84 2.62 -5.52
N ASP A 375 40.73 1.48 -6.16
CA ASP A 375 41.24 1.30 -7.51
C ASP A 375 40.51 2.28 -8.44
N GLU A 376 41.28 2.98 -9.31
CA GLU A 376 40.66 3.92 -10.27
C GLU A 376 39.63 3.16 -11.11
N LEU A 377 38.37 3.65 -11.06
CA LEU A 377 37.31 3.17 -11.94
C LEU A 377 37.79 3.32 -13.40
N SER A 378 38.18 2.21 -14.01
CA SER A 378 38.34 2.18 -15.45
C SER A 378 36.96 2.30 -16.07
N LEU A 379 36.56 3.51 -16.42
CA LEU A 379 35.40 3.80 -17.26
C LEU A 379 35.51 2.95 -18.53
N ILE A 380 34.67 1.91 -18.62
CA ILE A 380 34.45 1.16 -19.86
C ILE A 380 33.32 1.81 -20.63
#